data_9dddcba73293a755bb94dd166a83a7f2
#
_entry.id   9dddcba73293a755bb94dd166a83a7f2
#
_cell.length_a   1.000
_cell.length_b   1.000
_cell.length_c   1.000
_cell.angle_alpha   90.00
_cell.angle_beta   90.00
_cell.angle_gamma   90.00
#
_symmetry.space_group_name_H-M   'P 1'
#
loop_
_entity.id
_entity.type
_entity.pdbx_description
1 polymer ?
#
loop_
_entity_poly.entity_id
_entity_poly.type
_entity_poly.pdbx_seq_one_letter_code
_entity_poly.pdbx_strand_id
1 'polypeptide(L)'
;MRPDSVLFSEPGARWRTVAYGPLLCLLVLILELALRRGPVHWFGLAFCAILLAGFVTLQVVAGKRHVSVELTDSVLRQGTETLPVSSIARIFPEHDKESWDDDPWQSARALGELTAVPRRRRGIGLKLRDGAMVQAWARDHQQLRARLSAAIDRLAEDSAPATEEPAAAAGSPEDDEATEGKEDVA
;
A
#
# COMPACT_ATOMS: atom_id res chain seq x y z
N MET A 1 -7.81 -21.84 -0.12
CA MET A 1 -7.52 -20.40 -0.06
C MET A 1 -6.10 -20.25 0.49
N ARG A 2 -5.17 -19.76 -0.30
CA ARG A 2 -3.85 -19.36 0.24
C ARG A 2 -4.09 -18.12 1.10
N PRO A 3 -3.52 -18.03 2.31
CA PRO A 3 -3.59 -16.79 3.05
C PRO A 3 -2.90 -15.69 2.22
N ASP A 4 -3.57 -14.55 2.04
CA ASP A 4 -3.00 -13.41 1.33
C ASP A 4 -1.70 -13.01 2.03
N SER A 5 -0.61 -13.03 1.30
CA SER A 5 0.67 -12.62 1.85
C SER A 5 0.73 -11.10 1.99
N VAL A 6 1.22 -10.62 3.12
CA VAL A 6 1.42 -9.18 3.32
C VAL A 6 2.70 -8.77 2.59
N LEU A 7 2.55 -8.01 1.52
CA LEU A 7 3.66 -7.53 0.68
C LEU A 7 4.31 -6.26 1.23
N PHE A 8 3.51 -5.41 1.88
CA PHE A 8 3.95 -4.16 2.49
C PHE A 8 3.07 -3.82 3.68
N SER A 9 3.67 -3.35 4.78
CA SER A 9 2.93 -2.89 5.96
C SER A 9 3.65 -1.71 6.61
N GLU A 10 2.89 -0.64 6.84
CA GLU A 10 3.38 0.56 7.51
C GLU A 10 2.41 0.98 8.62
N PRO A 11 2.84 0.90 9.90
CA PRO A 11 1.99 1.28 11.01
C PRO A 11 1.74 2.80 11.04
N GLY A 12 0.51 3.20 11.34
CA GLY A 12 0.12 4.62 11.41
C GLY A 12 0.78 5.37 12.56
N ALA A 13 0.93 4.73 13.72
CA ALA A 13 1.51 5.32 14.92
C ALA A 13 2.30 4.28 15.73
N ARG A 14 3.22 4.76 16.55
CA ARG A 14 4.08 3.92 17.39
C ARG A 14 3.67 4.06 18.85
N TRP A 15 3.50 2.95 19.57
CA TRP A 15 3.17 2.93 21.00
C TRP A 15 4.22 3.64 21.88
N ARG A 16 5.44 3.71 21.41
CA ARG A 16 6.55 4.39 22.12
C ARG A 16 6.24 5.85 22.45
N THR A 17 5.38 6.51 21.67
CA THR A 17 4.98 7.90 21.90
C THR A 17 4.16 8.09 23.18
N VAL A 18 3.45 7.05 23.64
CA VAL A 18 2.67 7.09 24.89
C VAL A 18 3.57 7.31 26.10
N ALA A 19 4.79 6.80 26.06
CA ALA A 19 5.74 6.92 27.17
C ALA A 19 6.26 8.36 27.38
N TYR A 20 6.18 9.23 26.39
CA TYR A 20 6.76 10.58 26.48
C TYR A 20 6.06 11.45 27.53
N GLY A 21 4.74 11.34 27.71
CA GLY A 21 4.01 12.07 28.73
C GLY A 21 4.47 11.71 30.17
N PRO A 22 4.42 10.45 30.57
CA PRO A 22 4.93 10.00 31.87
C PRO A 22 6.42 10.31 32.06
N LEU A 23 7.26 10.16 31.02
CA LEU A 23 8.69 10.50 31.10
C LEU A 23 8.92 11.99 31.36
N LEU A 24 8.13 12.87 30.76
CA LEU A 24 8.19 14.29 31.02
C LEU A 24 7.82 14.61 32.47
N CYS A 25 6.75 13.98 33.01
CA CYS A 25 6.36 14.16 34.42
C CYS A 25 7.43 13.63 35.37
N LEU A 26 8.08 12.51 35.01
CA LEU A 26 9.20 11.97 35.81
C LEU A 26 10.41 12.95 35.78
N LEU A 27 10.72 13.57 34.64
CA LEU A 27 11.77 14.56 34.53
C LEU A 27 11.48 15.78 35.42
N VAL A 28 10.23 16.28 35.43
CA VAL A 28 9.81 17.38 36.30
C VAL A 28 9.95 17.00 37.78
N LEU A 29 9.54 15.79 38.15
CA LEU A 29 9.71 15.27 39.50
C LEU A 29 11.19 15.26 39.95
N ILE A 30 12.07 14.73 39.12
CA ILE A 30 13.51 14.71 39.37
C ILE A 30 14.04 16.15 39.56
N LEU A 31 13.59 17.08 38.75
CA LEU A 31 14.00 18.46 38.80
C LEU A 31 13.50 19.15 40.07
N GLU A 32 12.25 18.92 40.52
CA GLU A 32 11.72 19.41 41.79
C GLU A 32 12.53 18.88 43.00
N LEU A 33 12.84 17.58 43.00
CA LEU A 33 13.67 16.97 44.06
C LEU A 33 15.10 17.51 44.08
N ALA A 34 15.72 17.69 42.92
CA ALA A 34 17.09 18.21 42.78
C ALA A 34 17.22 19.65 43.24
N LEU A 35 16.24 20.49 42.87
CA LEU A 35 16.24 21.93 43.17
C LEU A 35 15.76 22.25 44.60
N ARG A 36 15.20 21.29 45.31
CA ARG A 36 14.64 21.43 46.67
C ARG A 36 13.78 22.70 46.88
N ARG A 37 12.95 23.05 45.87
CA ARG A 37 12.18 24.32 45.83
C ARG A 37 10.84 24.26 46.55
N GLY A 38 10.62 23.32 47.44
CA GLY A 38 9.37 23.23 48.21
C GLY A 38 8.76 21.82 48.25
N PRO A 39 7.49 21.70 48.70
CA PRO A 39 6.79 20.43 48.71
C PRO A 39 6.57 19.88 47.30
N VAL A 40 6.84 18.59 47.11
CA VAL A 40 6.61 17.90 45.83
C VAL A 40 5.12 17.73 45.60
N HIS A 41 4.65 18.10 44.41
CA HIS A 41 3.23 18.07 44.01
C HIS A 41 2.85 16.68 43.45
N TRP A 42 2.97 15.63 44.22
CA TRP A 42 2.75 14.24 43.80
C TRP A 42 1.42 14.02 43.10
N PHE A 43 0.32 14.53 43.70
CA PHE A 43 -1.01 14.36 43.11
C PHE A 43 -1.13 15.06 41.76
N GLY A 44 -0.59 16.28 41.60
CA GLY A 44 -0.59 17.03 40.36
C GLY A 44 0.21 16.31 39.28
N LEU A 45 1.42 15.85 39.62
CA LEU A 45 2.27 15.11 38.67
C LEU A 45 1.66 13.77 38.26
N ALA A 46 1.10 13.01 39.17
CA ALA A 46 0.43 11.75 38.87
C ALA A 46 -0.80 11.98 37.98
N PHE A 47 -1.62 12.99 38.28
CA PHE A 47 -2.78 13.35 37.50
C PHE A 47 -2.39 13.78 36.07
N CYS A 48 -1.41 14.66 35.93
CA CYS A 48 -0.89 15.06 34.63
C CYS A 48 -0.33 13.88 33.83
N ALA A 49 0.42 12.97 34.48
CA ALA A 49 0.98 11.80 33.81
C ALA A 49 -0.12 10.88 33.24
N ILE A 50 -1.19 10.65 34.03
CA ILE A 50 -2.34 9.84 33.61
C ILE A 50 -3.09 10.51 32.45
N LEU A 51 -3.37 11.82 32.54
CA LEU A 51 -4.04 12.56 31.46
C LEU A 51 -3.24 12.54 30.16
N LEU A 52 -1.95 12.82 30.23
CA LEU A 52 -1.08 12.82 29.08
C LEU A 52 -0.97 11.41 28.47
N ALA A 53 -0.80 10.38 29.28
CA ALA A 53 -0.76 9.00 28.82
C ALA A 53 -2.09 8.62 28.15
N GLY A 54 -3.23 8.94 28.76
CA GLY A 54 -4.56 8.68 28.23
C GLY A 54 -4.79 9.39 26.89
N PHE A 55 -4.50 10.70 26.82
CA PHE A 55 -4.64 11.48 25.62
C PHE A 55 -3.76 10.97 24.48
N VAL A 56 -2.47 10.69 24.74
CA VAL A 56 -1.56 10.16 23.72
C VAL A 56 -1.96 8.74 23.30
N THR A 57 -2.50 7.94 24.21
CA THR A 57 -3.05 6.61 23.87
C THR A 57 -4.18 6.74 22.85
N LEU A 58 -5.14 7.65 23.08
CA LEU A 58 -6.21 7.91 22.11
C LEU A 58 -5.66 8.34 20.75
N GLN A 59 -4.68 9.22 20.74
CA GLN A 59 -3.99 9.67 19.50
C GLN A 59 -3.31 8.50 18.77
N VAL A 60 -2.65 7.61 19.51
CA VAL A 60 -1.98 6.43 18.92
C VAL A 60 -3.00 5.46 18.36
N VAL A 61 -4.09 5.20 19.06
CA VAL A 61 -5.18 4.32 18.57
C VAL A 61 -5.81 4.89 17.31
N ALA A 62 -6.15 6.19 17.32
CA ALA A 62 -6.68 6.87 16.15
C ALA A 62 -5.70 6.83 14.97
N GLY A 63 -4.43 7.15 15.20
CA GLY A 63 -3.38 7.09 14.18
C GLY A 63 -3.17 5.68 13.61
N LYS A 64 -3.28 4.63 14.42
CA LYS A 64 -3.22 3.25 13.91
C LYS A 64 -4.42 2.89 13.05
N ARG A 65 -5.61 3.37 13.39
CA ARG A 65 -6.83 3.09 12.65
C ARG A 65 -6.88 3.81 11.31
N HIS A 66 -6.51 5.10 11.28
CA HIS A 66 -6.73 5.97 10.13
C HIS A 66 -5.50 6.17 9.24
N VAL A 67 -4.31 5.84 9.72
CA VAL A 67 -3.06 6.16 9.01
C VAL A 67 -2.16 4.92 8.82
N SER A 68 -2.70 3.72 8.94
CA SER A 68 -2.00 2.48 8.57
C SER A 68 -2.09 2.22 7.07
N VAL A 69 -1.06 1.59 6.52
CA VAL A 69 -1.02 1.12 5.14
C VAL A 69 -0.66 -0.35 5.15
N GLU A 70 -1.43 -1.15 4.44
CA GLU A 70 -1.21 -2.58 4.28
C GLU A 70 -1.52 -2.98 2.84
N LEU A 71 -0.59 -3.63 2.19
CA LEU A 71 -0.77 -4.19 0.86
C LEU A 71 -0.62 -5.70 0.95
N THR A 72 -1.62 -6.40 0.45
CA THR A 72 -1.59 -7.84 0.21
C THR A 72 -1.58 -8.11 -1.30
N ASP A 73 -1.53 -9.39 -1.69
CA ASP A 73 -1.59 -9.77 -3.10
C ASP A 73 -2.88 -9.31 -3.79
N SER A 74 -3.99 -9.21 -3.05
CA SER A 74 -5.32 -8.90 -3.60
C SER A 74 -5.83 -7.49 -3.26
N VAL A 75 -5.34 -6.88 -2.18
CA VAL A 75 -5.96 -5.69 -1.58
C VAL A 75 -4.93 -4.69 -1.08
N LEU A 76 -5.16 -3.41 -1.38
CA LEU A 76 -4.51 -2.26 -0.75
C LEU A 76 -5.46 -1.66 0.30
N ARG A 77 -5.07 -1.74 1.56
CA ARG A 77 -5.78 -1.12 2.68
C ARG A 77 -5.05 0.12 3.15
N GLN A 78 -5.76 1.24 3.21
CA GLN A 78 -5.24 2.50 3.72
C GLN A 78 -6.21 3.11 4.74
N GLY A 79 -5.81 3.13 6.00
CA GLY A 79 -6.69 3.52 7.09
C GLY A 79 -7.91 2.59 7.17
N THR A 80 -9.09 3.17 6.97
CA THR A 80 -10.39 2.46 7.00
C THR A 80 -10.84 1.97 5.62
N GLU A 81 -10.22 2.48 4.55
CA GLU A 81 -10.59 2.16 3.17
C GLU A 81 -9.79 0.97 2.64
N THR A 82 -10.49 0.14 1.89
CA THR A 82 -9.95 -1.07 1.27
C THR A 82 -10.17 -0.98 -0.24
N LEU A 83 -9.09 -1.03 -1.01
CA LEU A 83 -9.11 -0.97 -2.47
C LEU A 83 -8.61 -2.31 -3.04
N PRO A 84 -9.43 -3.04 -3.83
CA PRO A 84 -8.95 -4.21 -4.54
C PRO A 84 -7.85 -3.84 -5.53
N VAL A 85 -6.72 -4.57 -5.53
CA VAL A 85 -5.62 -4.33 -6.48
C VAL A 85 -6.11 -4.53 -7.92
N SER A 86 -7.06 -5.45 -8.14
CA SER A 86 -7.69 -5.68 -9.44
C SER A 86 -8.48 -4.48 -9.99
N SER A 87 -8.90 -3.54 -9.12
CA SER A 87 -9.59 -2.31 -9.57
C SER A 87 -8.65 -1.24 -10.08
N ILE A 88 -7.35 -1.40 -9.89
CA ILE A 88 -6.34 -0.43 -10.33
C ILE A 88 -6.02 -0.70 -11.81
N ALA A 89 -6.22 0.31 -12.64
CA ALA A 89 -5.89 0.25 -14.07
C ALA A 89 -4.44 0.66 -14.34
N ARG A 90 -3.93 1.68 -13.62
CA ARG A 90 -2.58 2.22 -13.83
C ARG A 90 -2.08 2.99 -12.62
N ILE A 91 -0.77 2.91 -12.38
CA ILE A 91 -0.04 3.79 -11.45
C ILE A 91 0.54 4.94 -12.25
N PHE A 92 0.28 6.19 -11.84
CA PHE A 92 0.86 7.35 -12.49
C PHE A 92 2.36 7.44 -12.17
N PRO A 93 3.19 8.01 -13.06
CA PRO A 93 4.59 8.27 -12.77
C PRO A 93 4.75 9.14 -11.53
N GLU A 94 5.94 9.13 -10.95
CA GLU A 94 6.26 10.05 -9.85
C GLU A 94 6.29 11.48 -10.40
N HIS A 95 5.70 12.41 -9.65
CA HIS A 95 5.71 13.82 -10.03
C HIS A 95 7.15 14.34 -10.09
N ASP A 96 7.48 14.97 -11.20
CA ASP A 96 8.76 15.63 -11.35
C ASP A 96 8.77 16.94 -10.54
N LYS A 97 9.67 17.04 -9.58
CA LYS A 97 9.79 18.21 -8.70
C LYS A 97 10.20 19.49 -9.43
N GLU A 98 10.72 19.35 -10.64
CA GLU A 98 11.13 20.47 -11.49
C GLU A 98 9.98 20.95 -12.40
N SER A 99 8.90 20.19 -12.49
CA SER A 99 7.70 20.60 -13.24
C SER A 99 6.88 21.59 -12.43
N TRP A 100 6.49 22.69 -13.08
CA TRP A 100 5.59 23.71 -12.54
C TRP A 100 4.12 23.32 -12.68
N ASP A 101 3.81 22.31 -13.51
CA ASP A 101 2.47 21.86 -13.75
C ASP A 101 2.11 20.73 -12.78
N ASP A 102 1.03 20.92 -12.04
CA ASP A 102 0.47 19.89 -11.17
C ASP A 102 -0.15 18.76 -12.02
N ASP A 103 0.24 17.53 -11.73
CA ASP A 103 -0.40 16.37 -12.35
C ASP A 103 -1.87 16.27 -11.90
N PRO A 104 -2.81 15.93 -12.80
CA PRO A 104 -4.24 15.84 -12.45
C PRO A 104 -4.55 14.92 -11.28
N TRP A 105 -3.71 13.91 -11.03
CA TRP A 105 -3.89 12.99 -9.91
C TRP A 105 -3.56 13.60 -8.54
N GLN A 106 -2.78 14.69 -8.51
CA GLN A 106 -2.41 15.36 -7.24
C GLN A 106 -3.59 16.05 -6.57
N SER A 107 -4.60 16.44 -7.35
CA SER A 107 -5.85 17.00 -6.85
C SER A 107 -6.90 15.95 -6.48
N ALA A 108 -6.64 14.66 -6.78
CA ALA A 108 -7.55 13.57 -6.47
C ALA A 108 -7.62 13.32 -4.96
N ARG A 109 -8.74 12.75 -4.49
CA ARG A 109 -8.90 12.38 -3.08
C ARG A 109 -7.83 11.37 -2.64
N ALA A 110 -7.37 11.47 -1.41
CA ALA A 110 -6.52 10.46 -0.81
C ALA A 110 -7.35 9.27 -0.31
N LEU A 111 -6.80 8.05 -0.44
CA LEU A 111 -7.41 6.86 0.13
C LEU A 111 -7.48 6.94 1.67
N GLY A 112 -8.41 6.21 2.27
CA GLY A 112 -8.68 6.25 3.70
C GLY A 112 -9.72 7.30 4.09
N GLU A 113 -10.58 7.71 3.13
CA GLU A 113 -11.61 8.75 3.31
C GLU A 113 -11.02 10.11 3.69
N LEU A 114 -9.80 10.38 3.24
CA LEU A 114 -9.09 11.62 3.53
C LEU A 114 -9.20 12.60 2.37
N THR A 115 -9.34 13.87 2.70
CA THR A 115 -9.33 14.97 1.71
C THR A 115 -7.96 15.19 1.10
N ALA A 116 -6.89 14.87 1.82
CA ALA A 116 -5.52 15.06 1.35
C ALA A 116 -4.58 14.01 1.96
N VAL A 117 -3.43 13.85 1.34
CA VAL A 117 -2.36 12.95 1.82
C VAL A 117 -1.91 13.36 3.23
N PRO A 118 -1.82 12.42 4.19
CA PRO A 118 -1.38 12.72 5.54
C PRO A 118 0.02 13.33 5.60
N ARG A 119 0.24 14.22 6.57
CA ARG A 119 1.55 14.86 6.77
C ARG A 119 2.68 13.84 6.86
N ARG A 120 3.84 14.16 6.28
CA ARG A 120 5.05 13.34 6.22
C ARG A 120 4.86 12.03 5.41
N ARG A 121 3.90 11.98 4.53
CA ARG A 121 3.68 10.92 3.56
C ARG A 121 3.65 11.51 2.16
N ARG A 122 3.93 10.67 1.16
CA ARG A 122 3.85 11.07 -0.24
C ARG A 122 2.75 10.32 -0.94
N GLY A 123 2.04 11.02 -1.83
CA GLY A 123 1.00 10.47 -2.66
C GLY A 123 1.55 9.66 -3.82
N ILE A 124 0.82 8.64 -4.21
CA ILE A 124 1.01 7.84 -5.42
C ILE A 124 -0.30 7.94 -6.19
N GLY A 125 -0.29 8.52 -7.38
CA GLY A 125 -1.48 8.61 -8.21
C GLY A 125 -1.86 7.25 -8.76
N LEU A 126 -3.13 6.88 -8.60
CA LEU A 126 -3.73 5.67 -9.13
C LEU A 126 -4.91 6.02 -10.02
N LYS A 127 -4.98 5.41 -11.21
CA LYS A 127 -6.16 5.40 -12.04
C LYS A 127 -6.90 4.10 -11.84
N LEU A 128 -8.17 4.17 -11.50
CA LEU A 128 -9.02 3.00 -11.33
C LEU A 128 -9.66 2.60 -12.68
N ARG A 129 -10.13 1.37 -12.77
CA ARG A 129 -10.79 0.84 -13.99
C ARG A 129 -12.12 1.52 -14.30
N ASP A 130 -12.79 2.08 -13.31
CA ASP A 130 -13.99 2.91 -13.45
C ASP A 130 -13.70 4.34 -13.97
N GLY A 131 -12.41 4.67 -14.18
CA GLY A 131 -11.96 5.98 -14.62
C GLY A 131 -11.65 6.97 -13.50
N ALA A 132 -12.00 6.68 -12.24
CA ALA A 132 -11.72 7.53 -11.11
C ALA A 132 -10.21 7.62 -10.85
N MET A 133 -9.79 8.75 -10.29
CA MET A 133 -8.42 8.95 -9.82
C MET A 133 -8.42 9.06 -8.30
N VAL A 134 -7.47 8.40 -7.67
CA VAL A 134 -7.26 8.43 -6.22
C VAL A 134 -5.76 8.50 -5.91
N GLN A 135 -5.42 8.97 -4.71
CA GLN A 135 -4.05 8.97 -4.22
C GLN A 135 -3.88 7.91 -3.14
N ALA A 136 -3.07 6.90 -3.43
CA ALA A 136 -2.47 6.09 -2.37
C ALA A 136 -1.33 6.88 -1.72
N TRP A 137 -0.96 6.53 -0.50
CA TRP A 137 0.07 7.27 0.23
C TRP A 137 0.85 6.36 1.18
N ALA A 138 2.15 6.65 1.35
CA ALA A 138 3.01 5.98 2.31
C ALA A 138 4.16 6.90 2.73
N ARG A 139 4.89 6.55 3.79
CA ARG A 139 6.20 7.15 4.10
C ARG A 139 7.22 6.67 3.10
N ASP A 140 7.29 5.35 2.96
CA ASP A 140 8.08 4.69 1.94
C ASP A 140 7.21 4.46 0.68
N HIS A 141 6.93 5.56 -0.02
CA HIS A 141 6.11 5.56 -1.22
C HIS A 141 6.78 4.80 -2.38
N GLN A 142 8.11 4.75 -2.42
CA GLN A 142 8.85 4.05 -3.47
C GLN A 142 8.69 2.53 -3.29
N GLN A 143 8.85 2.03 -2.06
CA GLN A 143 8.64 0.61 -1.77
C GLN A 143 7.18 0.20 -2.00
N LEU A 144 6.22 1.03 -1.55
CA LEU A 144 4.80 0.76 -1.82
C LEU A 144 4.51 0.72 -3.32
N ARG A 145 5.04 1.67 -4.10
CA ARG A 145 4.88 1.71 -5.56
C ARG A 145 5.42 0.45 -6.22
N ALA A 146 6.64 0.05 -5.88
CA ALA A 146 7.28 -1.14 -6.45
C ALA A 146 6.48 -2.42 -6.13
N ARG A 147 6.02 -2.58 -4.87
CA ARG A 147 5.23 -3.74 -4.47
C ARG A 147 3.85 -3.75 -5.10
N LEU A 148 3.22 -2.58 -5.24
CA LEU A 148 1.91 -2.46 -5.88
C LEU A 148 1.99 -2.76 -7.38
N SER A 149 3.02 -2.26 -8.08
CA SER A 149 3.26 -2.60 -9.49
C SER A 149 3.42 -4.11 -9.66
N ALA A 150 4.29 -4.74 -8.87
CA ALA A 150 4.49 -6.18 -8.93
C ALA A 150 3.21 -7.00 -8.60
N ALA A 151 2.32 -6.48 -7.76
CA ALA A 151 1.04 -7.13 -7.48
C ALA A 151 0.07 -7.01 -8.65
N ILE A 152 0.03 -5.85 -9.32
CA ILE A 152 -0.79 -5.63 -10.52
C ILE A 152 -0.31 -6.53 -11.67
N ASP A 153 1.00 -6.61 -11.89
CA ASP A 153 1.60 -7.41 -12.96
C ASP A 153 1.28 -8.91 -12.76
N ARG A 154 1.40 -9.42 -11.53
CA ARG A 154 1.01 -10.81 -11.19
C ARG A 154 -0.46 -11.09 -11.45
N LEU A 155 -1.36 -10.17 -11.06
CA LEU A 155 -2.78 -10.35 -11.33
C LEU A 155 -3.10 -10.31 -12.83
N ALA A 156 -2.34 -9.56 -13.61
CA ALA A 156 -2.47 -9.53 -15.07
C ALA A 156 -2.01 -10.86 -15.70
N GLU A 157 -0.91 -11.44 -15.21
CA GLU A 157 -0.39 -12.73 -15.64
C GLU A 157 -1.38 -13.86 -15.28
N ASP A 158 -1.93 -13.87 -14.05
CA ASP A 158 -2.92 -14.87 -13.62
C ASP A 158 -4.25 -14.75 -14.38
N SER A 159 -4.55 -13.56 -14.92
CA SER A 159 -5.78 -13.28 -15.69
C SER A 159 -5.60 -13.49 -17.18
N ALA A 160 -4.37 -13.65 -17.68
CA ALA A 160 -4.10 -13.99 -19.07
C ALA A 160 -4.55 -15.45 -19.31
N PRO A 161 -5.40 -15.72 -20.34
CA PRO A 161 -5.71 -17.10 -20.68
C PRO A 161 -4.39 -17.80 -21.02
N ALA A 162 -4.19 -18.99 -20.45
CA ALA A 162 -3.08 -19.84 -20.82
C ALA A 162 -3.06 -19.90 -22.36
N THR A 163 -2.02 -19.37 -22.95
CA THR A 163 -1.82 -19.46 -24.40
C THR A 163 -1.87 -20.96 -24.73
N GLU A 164 -2.93 -21.38 -25.37
CA GLU A 164 -3.00 -22.72 -25.94
C GLU A 164 -1.74 -22.88 -26.78
N GLU A 165 -0.85 -23.72 -26.31
CA GLU A 165 0.29 -24.20 -27.05
C GLU A 165 -0.27 -24.71 -28.40
N PRO A 166 0.18 -24.18 -29.55
CA PRO A 166 -0.33 -24.67 -30.83
C PRO A 166 0.02 -26.17 -30.89
N ALA A 167 -1.03 -26.97 -30.84
CA ALA A 167 -0.92 -28.41 -31.03
C ALA A 167 -0.06 -28.66 -32.26
N ALA A 168 1.13 -29.18 -32.02
CA ALA A 168 2.05 -29.60 -33.05
C ALA A 168 1.28 -30.48 -34.02
N ALA A 169 1.19 -30.04 -35.25
CA ALA A 169 0.65 -30.79 -36.36
C ALA A 169 1.42 -32.12 -36.44
N ALA A 170 0.79 -33.13 -35.94
CA ALA A 170 1.24 -34.50 -36.13
C ALA A 170 1.12 -34.86 -37.62
N GLY A 171 2.25 -35.16 -38.16
CA GLY A 171 2.55 -36.12 -39.19
C GLY A 171 1.53 -36.41 -40.29
N SER A 172 1.88 -36.08 -41.48
CA SER A 172 1.47 -36.82 -42.67
C SER A 172 2.02 -38.22 -42.59
N PRO A 173 1.28 -39.24 -42.94
CA PRO A 173 1.86 -40.44 -43.53
C PRO A 173 1.91 -40.29 -45.03
N GLU A 174 3.09 -40.45 -45.59
CA GLU A 174 3.32 -40.97 -46.93
C GLU A 174 2.61 -42.30 -47.01
N ASP A 175 1.95 -42.52 -48.12
CA ASP A 175 1.83 -43.84 -48.72
C ASP A 175 1.81 -43.69 -50.22
N ASP A 176 2.86 -44.26 -50.79
CA ASP A 176 3.05 -44.83 -52.07
C ASP A 176 1.74 -45.42 -52.65
N GLU A 177 1.53 -45.29 -53.92
CA GLU A 177 1.56 -46.46 -54.80
C GLU A 177 1.48 -46.02 -56.28
N ALA A 178 2.48 -46.52 -57.00
CA ALA A 178 2.58 -46.58 -58.41
C ALA A 178 1.48 -47.48 -59.04
N THR A 179 1.02 -47.12 -60.20
CA THR A 179 0.63 -48.07 -61.31
C THR A 179 0.37 -47.24 -62.53
N GLU A 180 1.26 -47.18 -63.51
CA GLU A 180 1.40 -48.04 -64.68
C GLU A 180 0.12 -48.21 -65.50
N GLY A 181 0.22 -47.88 -66.77
CA GLY A 181 -0.72 -48.27 -67.84
C GLY A 181 -0.96 -47.12 -68.84
N LYS A 182 -0.19 -46.96 -69.80
CA LYS A 182 -0.03 -47.66 -71.09
C LYS A 182 -1.17 -47.35 -72.08
N GLU A 183 -0.72 -46.93 -73.26
CA GLU A 183 -1.33 -47.08 -74.60
C GLU A 183 -2.48 -46.11 -74.93
N ASP A 184 -2.63 -45.60 -76.03
CA ASP A 184 -2.11 -45.69 -77.41
C ASP A 184 -2.96 -44.76 -78.27
N VAL A 185 -2.36 -44.27 -79.41
CA VAL A 185 -2.91 -44.12 -80.76
C VAL A 185 -3.92 -43.01 -81.07
N ALA A 186 -3.53 -42.10 -81.78
CA ALA A 186 -3.80 -41.72 -83.16
C ALA A 186 -3.40 -40.28 -83.45
#